data_b35e6cdbbcb80ffc84585c7476684563
#
_entry.id   b35e6cdbbcb80ffc84585c7476684563
#
_cell.length_a   1.000
_cell.length_b   1.000
_cell.length_c   1.000
_cell.angle_alpha   90.00
_cell.angle_beta   90.00
_cell.angle_gamma   90.00
#
_symmetry.space_group_name_H-M   'P 1'
#
loop_
_entity.id
_entity.type
_entity.pdbx_description
1 polymer ?
#
loop_
_entity_poly.entity_id
_entity_poly.type
_entity_poly.pdbx_seq_one_letter_code
_entity_poly.pdbx_strand_id
1 'polypeptide(L)'
;MAEPATELNSLKRVSIVQQVEQVIADRIVDGTYAVDTKLPAEMTLSKQLGVGRGTVREAFRLLEAKGLVEIRPGRGAFVASDKEAGTEQTVQWFRANEMELLDCVQVRNALEPLAARLMAERSQPEDLLELQHIHQKFVEAVEKQDAATIAKYDEKFHTSIVKASRNQLLIKINHQTCERIKNFRQRTFQHNQNALNAIMPHAKILAALQAGDADAAEHYMHSHLELVAQDLISMTREDRKSTRLNSSHSGGSRMPSSA
;
A
#
# COMPACT_ATOMS: atom_id res chain seq x y z
N MET A 1 15.08 27.37 36.36
CA MET A 1 14.88 25.93 36.20
C MET A 1 13.58 25.75 35.44
N ALA A 2 13.66 25.40 34.17
CA ALA A 2 12.49 25.13 33.32
C ALA A 2 12.19 23.61 33.36
N GLU A 3 10.93 23.27 33.69
CA GLU A 3 10.45 21.88 33.64
C GLU A 3 10.45 21.37 32.22
N PRO A 4 10.81 20.10 32.00
CA PRO A 4 10.73 19.49 30.66
C PRO A 4 9.26 19.26 30.31
N ALA A 5 8.84 19.78 29.16
CA ALA A 5 7.54 19.49 28.55
C ALA A 5 7.38 17.97 28.34
N THR A 6 6.40 17.39 29.00
CA THR A 6 6.03 15.99 28.85
C THR A 6 5.45 15.78 27.46
N GLU A 7 6.17 15.09 26.57
CA GLU A 7 5.64 14.63 25.28
C GLU A 7 4.49 13.66 25.53
N LEU A 8 3.27 14.11 25.24
CA LEU A 8 2.10 13.24 25.19
C LEU A 8 2.18 12.35 23.97
N ASN A 9 2.64 11.11 24.16
CA ASN A 9 2.53 10.04 23.18
C ASN A 9 1.05 9.79 22.85
N SER A 10 0.59 10.31 21.70
CA SER A 10 -0.77 10.10 21.22
C SER A 10 -0.95 8.62 20.84
N LEU A 11 -1.70 7.91 21.64
CA LEU A 11 -2.19 6.57 21.30
C LEU A 11 -3.05 6.67 20.04
N LYS A 12 -2.57 6.13 18.90
CA LYS A 12 -3.38 5.92 17.70
C LYS A 12 -4.38 4.78 17.97
N ARG A 13 -5.46 5.06 18.67
CA ARG A 13 -6.64 4.18 18.68
C ARG A 13 -7.36 4.41 17.35
N VAL A 14 -7.67 3.33 16.61
CA VAL A 14 -8.60 3.39 15.49
C VAL A 14 -9.89 4.02 15.99
N SER A 15 -10.28 5.17 15.42
CA SER A 15 -11.46 5.89 15.90
C SER A 15 -12.71 5.05 15.67
N ILE A 16 -13.72 5.21 16.52
CA ILE A 16 -15.00 4.51 16.36
C ILE A 16 -15.65 4.83 14.99
N VAL A 17 -15.39 6.01 14.42
CA VAL A 17 -15.82 6.40 13.08
C VAL A 17 -15.18 5.51 12.03
N GLN A 18 -13.86 5.27 12.11
CA GLN A 18 -13.13 4.40 11.17
C GLN A 18 -13.56 2.93 11.31
N GLN A 19 -13.88 2.47 12.53
CA GLN A 19 -14.41 1.11 12.71
C GLN A 19 -15.79 0.94 12.05
N VAL A 20 -16.68 1.91 12.21
CA VAL A 20 -18.00 1.92 11.57
C VAL A 20 -17.87 2.02 10.05
N GLU A 21 -17.00 2.86 9.55
CA GLU A 21 -16.68 3.00 8.14
C GLU A 21 -16.22 1.67 7.56
N GLN A 22 -15.26 1.00 8.19
CA GLN A 22 -14.75 -0.30 7.73
C GLN A 22 -15.84 -1.38 7.69
N VAL A 23 -16.68 -1.50 8.74
CA VAL A 23 -17.79 -2.46 8.78
C VAL A 23 -18.77 -2.25 7.62
N ILE A 24 -19.03 -1.02 7.23
CA ILE A 24 -19.93 -0.71 6.12
C ILE A 24 -19.23 -0.99 4.77
N ALA A 25 -17.96 -0.60 4.63
CA ALA A 25 -17.14 -0.88 3.45
C ALA A 25 -17.07 -2.38 3.16
N ASP A 26 -16.79 -3.21 4.17
CA ASP A 26 -16.72 -4.67 4.03
C ASP A 26 -18.03 -5.25 3.46
N ARG A 27 -19.19 -4.75 3.92
CA ARG A 27 -20.51 -5.18 3.44
C ARG A 27 -20.87 -4.68 2.04
N ILE A 28 -20.24 -3.61 1.57
CA ILE A 28 -20.33 -3.17 0.19
C ILE A 28 -19.48 -4.09 -0.70
N VAL A 29 -18.23 -4.35 -0.29
CA VAL A 29 -17.28 -5.18 -1.05
C VAL A 29 -17.74 -6.64 -1.13
N ASP A 30 -18.32 -7.21 -0.06
CA ASP A 30 -18.84 -8.58 -0.06
C ASP A 30 -20.20 -8.74 -0.77
N GLY A 31 -20.78 -7.62 -1.27
CA GLY A 31 -22.05 -7.58 -2.00
C GLY A 31 -23.30 -7.62 -1.11
N THR A 32 -23.17 -7.61 0.22
CA THR A 32 -24.31 -7.50 1.15
C THR A 32 -25.12 -6.23 0.87
N TYR A 33 -24.42 -5.14 0.55
CA TYR A 33 -24.98 -3.90 0.02
C TYR A 33 -24.59 -3.76 -1.45
N ALA A 34 -25.51 -4.10 -2.35
CA ALA A 34 -25.25 -4.06 -3.80
C ALA A 34 -25.13 -2.61 -4.33
N VAL A 35 -24.36 -2.44 -5.41
CA VAL A 35 -24.23 -1.15 -6.11
C VAL A 35 -25.61 -0.62 -6.53
N ASP A 36 -25.76 0.69 -6.52
CA ASP A 36 -27.02 1.44 -6.77
C ASP A 36 -28.13 1.19 -5.73
N THR A 37 -27.90 0.42 -4.67
CA THR A 37 -28.88 0.24 -3.61
C THR A 37 -28.74 1.29 -2.51
N LYS A 38 -29.85 1.57 -1.84
CA LYS A 38 -29.88 2.49 -0.71
C LYS A 38 -29.37 1.80 0.55
N LEU A 39 -28.39 2.41 1.21
CA LEU A 39 -27.92 1.98 2.53
C LEU A 39 -29.00 2.18 3.61
N PRO A 40 -28.99 1.39 4.68
CA PRO A 40 -29.84 1.60 5.84
C PRO A 40 -29.66 3.03 6.39
N ALA A 41 -30.77 3.61 6.87
CA ALA A 41 -30.75 4.97 7.41
C ALA A 41 -29.75 5.10 8.59
N GLU A 42 -29.17 6.30 8.78
CA GLU A 42 -28.24 6.57 9.90
C GLU A 42 -28.79 6.10 11.25
N MET A 43 -30.08 6.26 11.50
CA MET A 43 -30.73 5.85 12.74
C MET A 43 -30.77 4.31 12.88
N THR A 44 -30.95 3.58 11.79
CA THR A 44 -30.96 2.12 11.76
C THR A 44 -29.57 1.57 12.04
N LEU A 45 -28.56 2.07 11.32
CA LEU A 45 -27.16 1.67 11.53
C LEU A 45 -26.65 2.06 12.93
N SER A 46 -27.02 3.24 13.43
CA SER A 46 -26.70 3.68 14.79
C SER A 46 -27.19 2.69 15.85
N LYS A 47 -28.43 2.18 15.69
CA LYS A 47 -28.97 1.16 16.58
C LYS A 47 -28.29 -0.21 16.43
N GLN A 48 -28.05 -0.63 15.20
CA GLN A 48 -27.42 -1.93 14.91
C GLN A 48 -25.96 -2.01 15.39
N LEU A 49 -25.22 -0.90 15.27
CA LEU A 49 -23.80 -0.83 15.61
C LEU A 49 -23.55 -0.31 17.04
N GLY A 50 -24.60 0.11 17.76
CA GLY A 50 -24.46 0.64 19.12
C GLY A 50 -23.68 1.97 19.22
N VAL A 51 -23.73 2.81 18.17
CA VAL A 51 -22.97 4.06 18.07
C VAL A 51 -23.89 5.26 17.91
N GLY A 52 -23.36 6.48 18.11
CA GLY A 52 -24.11 7.72 17.87
C GLY A 52 -24.43 7.93 16.37
N ARG A 53 -25.55 8.58 16.08
CA ARG A 53 -25.93 8.95 14.68
C ARG A 53 -24.87 9.83 14.01
N GLY A 54 -24.20 10.72 14.76
CA GLY A 54 -23.09 11.56 14.27
C GLY A 54 -21.91 10.70 13.78
N THR A 55 -21.59 9.62 14.50
CA THR A 55 -20.53 8.66 14.12
C THR A 55 -20.84 7.98 12.78
N VAL A 56 -22.10 7.54 12.58
CA VAL A 56 -22.53 6.93 11.30
C VAL A 56 -22.47 7.94 10.16
N ARG A 57 -22.87 9.19 10.41
CA ARG A 57 -22.81 10.27 9.40
C ARG A 57 -21.38 10.57 8.98
N GLU A 58 -20.45 10.65 9.93
CA GLU A 58 -19.03 10.84 9.60
C GLU A 58 -18.45 9.64 8.86
N ALA A 59 -18.84 8.40 9.22
CA ALA A 59 -18.47 7.20 8.48
C ALA A 59 -18.99 7.26 7.02
N PHE A 60 -20.23 7.70 6.79
CA PHE A 60 -20.76 7.90 5.43
C PHE A 60 -19.97 8.94 4.64
N ARG A 61 -19.52 10.04 5.27
CA ARG A 61 -18.65 11.02 4.60
C ARG A 61 -17.30 10.45 4.21
N LEU A 62 -16.72 9.60 5.07
CA LEU A 62 -15.47 8.90 4.73
C LEU A 62 -15.67 7.92 3.56
N LEU A 63 -16.78 7.17 3.55
CA LEU A 63 -17.15 6.28 2.45
C LEU A 63 -17.43 7.05 1.14
N GLU A 64 -18.05 8.23 1.23
CA GLU A 64 -18.25 9.13 0.09
C GLU A 64 -16.92 9.65 -0.45
N ALA A 65 -16.01 10.06 0.42
CA ALA A 65 -14.66 10.48 0.03
C ALA A 65 -13.85 9.33 -0.61
N LYS A 66 -14.15 8.07 -0.26
CA LYS A 66 -13.59 6.86 -0.88
C LYS A 66 -14.35 6.43 -2.16
N GLY A 67 -15.43 7.12 -2.53
CA GLY A 67 -16.25 6.81 -3.70
C GLY A 67 -17.11 5.55 -3.60
N LEU A 68 -17.19 4.94 -2.42
CA LEU A 68 -18.04 3.76 -2.16
C LEU A 68 -19.51 4.14 -2.00
N VAL A 69 -19.80 5.36 -1.56
CA VAL A 69 -21.13 5.85 -1.24
C VAL A 69 -21.36 7.22 -1.88
N GLU A 70 -22.58 7.47 -2.32
CA GLU A 70 -23.09 8.77 -2.74
C GLU A 70 -24.17 9.24 -1.76
N ILE A 71 -23.95 10.40 -1.13
CA ILE A 71 -24.93 11.00 -0.22
C ILE A 71 -25.86 11.92 -1.04
N ARG A 72 -27.12 11.50 -1.18
CA ARG A 72 -28.16 12.28 -1.88
C ARG A 72 -28.99 13.07 -0.86
N PRO A 73 -28.93 14.43 -0.86
CA PRO A 73 -29.66 15.25 0.12
C PRO A 73 -31.15 14.90 0.18
N GLY A 74 -31.67 14.68 1.37
CA GLY A 74 -33.06 14.29 1.62
C GLY A 74 -33.46 12.87 1.20
N ARG A 75 -32.59 12.14 0.47
CA ARG A 75 -32.86 10.78 -0.02
C ARG A 75 -32.09 9.71 0.72
N GLY A 76 -30.95 10.05 1.32
CA GLY A 76 -30.09 9.13 2.08
C GLY A 76 -28.79 8.80 1.35
N ALA A 77 -28.08 7.78 1.82
CA ALA A 77 -26.83 7.28 1.25
C ALA A 77 -27.10 6.07 0.34
N PHE A 78 -26.42 6.00 -0.79
CA PHE A 78 -26.54 4.93 -1.80
C PHE A 78 -25.15 4.38 -2.09
N VAL A 79 -25.06 3.08 -2.37
CA VAL A 79 -23.80 2.46 -2.80
C VAL A 79 -23.47 2.95 -4.20
N ALA A 80 -22.36 3.65 -4.34
CA ALA A 80 -21.91 4.21 -5.62
C ALA A 80 -20.99 3.24 -6.37
N SER A 81 -20.19 2.44 -5.64
CA SER A 81 -19.28 1.45 -6.20
C SER A 81 -19.02 0.34 -5.16
N ASP A 82 -18.76 -0.86 -5.61
CA ASP A 82 -18.23 -1.99 -4.82
C ASP A 82 -16.69 -2.02 -4.80
N LYS A 83 -16.09 -1.12 -5.56
CA LYS A 83 -14.63 -0.90 -5.59
C LYS A 83 -14.32 0.44 -4.97
N GLU A 84 -13.45 0.44 -3.98
CA GLU A 84 -12.92 1.71 -3.48
C GLU A 84 -12.43 2.54 -4.67
N ALA A 85 -12.85 3.80 -4.75
CA ALA A 85 -12.33 4.77 -5.74
C ALA A 85 -10.79 4.88 -5.66
N GLY A 86 -10.22 4.39 -4.57
CA GLY A 86 -8.80 4.16 -4.39
C GLY A 86 -8.15 3.30 -5.48
N THR A 87 -8.86 2.33 -6.09
CA THR A 87 -8.25 1.49 -7.13
C THR A 87 -8.03 2.31 -8.40
N GLU A 88 -9.04 3.04 -8.88
CA GLU A 88 -8.89 3.86 -10.08
C GLU A 88 -8.03 5.11 -9.83
N GLN A 89 -8.20 5.78 -8.70
CA GLN A 89 -7.32 6.89 -8.30
C GLN A 89 -5.88 6.41 -8.05
N THR A 90 -5.69 5.22 -7.50
CA THR A 90 -4.38 4.60 -7.31
C THR A 90 -3.74 4.32 -8.65
N VAL A 91 -4.46 3.74 -9.60
CA VAL A 91 -3.98 3.48 -10.95
C VAL A 91 -3.66 4.78 -11.71
N GLN A 92 -4.53 5.79 -11.64
CA GLN A 92 -4.26 7.10 -12.24
C GLN A 92 -3.02 7.75 -11.62
N TRP A 93 -2.83 7.61 -10.31
CA TRP A 93 -1.63 8.10 -9.64
C TRP A 93 -0.37 7.37 -10.11
N PHE A 94 -0.40 6.02 -10.25
CA PHE A 94 0.73 5.27 -10.79
C PHE A 94 1.06 5.69 -12.21
N ARG A 95 0.07 5.91 -13.07
CA ARG A 95 0.27 6.41 -14.44
C ARG A 95 0.91 7.80 -14.48
N ALA A 96 0.44 8.70 -13.62
CA ALA A 96 0.97 10.06 -13.53
C ALA A 96 2.41 10.10 -13.01
N ASN A 97 2.82 9.10 -12.22
CA ASN A 97 4.13 9.06 -11.56
C ASN A 97 5.02 7.91 -12.09
N GLU A 98 4.60 7.17 -13.12
CA GLU A 98 5.28 5.97 -13.64
C GLU A 98 6.76 6.23 -13.91
N MET A 99 7.10 7.31 -14.60
CA MET A 99 8.48 7.65 -14.92
C MET A 99 9.32 7.89 -13.65
N GLU A 100 8.83 8.72 -12.72
CA GLU A 100 9.53 9.01 -11.46
C GLU A 100 9.70 7.74 -10.60
N LEU A 101 8.71 6.86 -10.58
CA LEU A 101 8.77 5.61 -9.84
C LEU A 101 9.75 4.62 -10.45
N LEU A 102 9.78 4.50 -11.79
CA LEU A 102 10.77 3.68 -12.48
C LEU A 102 12.18 4.20 -12.26
N ASP A 103 12.38 5.51 -12.33
CA ASP A 103 13.68 6.13 -12.02
C ASP A 103 14.13 5.81 -10.58
N CYS A 104 13.22 5.89 -9.62
CA CYS A 104 13.51 5.52 -8.23
C CYS A 104 13.87 4.04 -8.09
N VAL A 105 13.15 3.13 -8.78
CA VAL A 105 13.46 1.68 -8.75
C VAL A 105 14.81 1.42 -9.43
N GLN A 106 15.14 2.10 -10.51
CA GLN A 106 16.45 1.99 -11.18
C GLN A 106 17.59 2.43 -10.26
N VAL A 107 17.42 3.57 -9.54
CA VAL A 107 18.40 4.03 -8.54
C VAL A 107 18.56 3.02 -7.40
N ARG A 108 17.46 2.46 -6.88
CA ARG A 108 17.50 1.40 -5.89
C ARG A 108 18.25 0.17 -6.40
N ASN A 109 17.97 -0.25 -7.63
CA ASN A 109 18.61 -1.42 -8.25
C ASN A 109 20.12 -1.22 -8.53
N ALA A 110 20.57 0.02 -8.66
CA ALA A 110 21.98 0.34 -8.76
C ALA A 110 22.71 0.36 -7.39
N LEU A 111 22.00 0.68 -6.31
CA LEU A 111 22.62 0.97 -5.00
C LEU A 111 22.38 -0.10 -3.94
N GLU A 112 21.18 -0.68 -3.88
CA GLU A 112 20.84 -1.63 -2.81
C GLU A 112 21.53 -3.01 -2.96
N PRO A 113 21.79 -3.56 -4.18
CA PRO A 113 22.62 -4.74 -4.34
C PRO A 113 24.04 -4.54 -3.76
N LEU A 114 24.66 -3.40 -4.05
CA LEU A 114 25.95 -3.03 -3.43
C LEU A 114 25.83 -2.93 -1.91
N ALA A 115 24.74 -2.38 -1.38
CA ALA A 115 24.53 -2.28 0.05
C ALA A 115 24.38 -3.68 0.69
N ALA A 116 23.69 -4.63 0.04
CA ALA A 116 23.56 -6.00 0.49
C ALA A 116 24.92 -6.73 0.52
N ARG A 117 25.72 -6.57 -0.55
CA ARG A 117 27.10 -7.07 -0.59
C ARG A 117 27.92 -6.55 0.58
N LEU A 118 27.94 -5.24 0.77
CA LEU A 118 28.70 -4.59 1.84
C LEU A 118 28.19 -4.97 3.23
N MET A 119 26.88 -5.21 3.41
CA MET A 119 26.34 -5.72 4.66
C MET A 119 26.85 -7.14 4.92
N ALA A 120 26.85 -8.04 3.95
CA ALA A 120 27.41 -9.38 4.13
C ALA A 120 28.87 -9.36 4.60
N GLU A 121 29.66 -8.39 4.14
CA GLU A 121 31.07 -8.22 4.49
C GLU A 121 31.30 -7.51 5.85
N ARG A 122 30.36 -6.67 6.32
CA ARG A 122 30.61 -5.67 7.38
C ARG A 122 29.64 -5.72 8.54
N SER A 123 28.54 -6.47 8.43
CA SER A 123 27.51 -6.51 9.47
C SER A 123 28.03 -7.13 10.76
N GLN A 124 27.44 -6.68 11.86
CA GLN A 124 27.61 -7.30 13.16
C GLN A 124 26.45 -8.27 13.42
N PRO A 125 26.60 -9.23 14.35
CA PRO A 125 25.52 -10.18 14.69
C PRO A 125 24.19 -9.49 15.01
N GLU A 126 24.22 -8.32 15.63
CA GLU A 126 23.06 -7.54 16.01
C GLU A 126 22.28 -7.02 14.78
N ASP A 127 22.99 -6.63 13.71
CA ASP A 127 22.38 -6.18 12.47
C ASP A 127 21.56 -7.32 11.81
N LEU A 128 22.09 -8.55 11.86
CA LEU A 128 21.41 -9.73 11.30
C LEU A 128 20.19 -10.13 12.13
N LEU A 129 20.28 -10.06 13.46
CA LEU A 129 19.15 -10.29 14.35
C LEU A 129 18.04 -9.25 14.16
N GLU A 130 18.39 -7.97 14.03
CA GLU A 130 17.45 -6.91 13.73
C GLU A 130 16.75 -7.14 12.38
N LEU A 131 17.50 -7.48 11.33
CA LEU A 131 16.96 -7.73 10.00
C LEU A 131 16.03 -8.95 10.00
N GLN A 132 16.37 -10.02 10.69
CA GLN A 132 15.53 -11.20 10.87
C GLN A 132 14.20 -10.85 11.57
N HIS A 133 14.25 -10.05 12.64
CA HIS A 133 13.05 -9.59 13.33
C HIS A 133 12.17 -8.72 12.42
N ILE A 134 12.78 -7.81 11.64
CA ILE A 134 12.07 -6.98 10.66
C ILE A 134 11.35 -7.84 9.63
N HIS A 135 12.03 -8.85 9.07
CA HIS A 135 11.44 -9.77 8.10
C HIS A 135 10.28 -10.57 8.70
N GLN A 136 10.42 -11.06 9.93
CA GLN A 136 9.33 -11.76 10.63
C GLN A 136 8.11 -10.84 10.78
N LYS A 137 8.30 -9.58 11.18
CA LYS A 137 7.22 -8.59 11.29
C LYS A 137 6.58 -8.25 9.96
N PHE A 138 7.35 -8.26 8.88
CA PHE A 138 6.82 -8.12 7.52
C PHE A 138 5.88 -9.28 7.18
N VAL A 139 6.29 -10.54 7.41
CA VAL A 139 5.46 -11.72 7.16
C VAL A 139 4.17 -11.70 7.98
N GLU A 140 4.27 -11.42 9.30
CA GLU A 140 3.09 -11.28 10.17
C GLU A 140 2.09 -10.19 9.68
N ALA A 141 2.62 -9.10 9.11
CA ALA A 141 1.78 -8.03 8.55
C ALA A 141 1.09 -8.48 7.25
N VAL A 142 1.78 -9.25 6.41
CA VAL A 142 1.21 -9.82 5.18
C VAL A 142 0.08 -10.81 5.50
N GLU A 143 0.27 -11.67 6.49
CA GLU A 143 -0.78 -12.59 6.97
C GLU A 143 -2.04 -11.86 7.47
N LYS A 144 -1.84 -10.68 8.09
CA LYS A 144 -2.92 -9.82 8.58
C LYS A 144 -3.49 -8.87 7.53
N GLN A 145 -2.93 -8.86 6.32
CA GLN A 145 -3.28 -7.95 5.22
C GLN A 145 -3.24 -6.46 5.61
N ASP A 146 -2.37 -6.09 6.57
CA ASP A 146 -2.19 -4.72 7.02
C ASP A 146 -1.20 -3.97 6.10
N ALA A 147 -1.72 -3.38 5.03
CA ALA A 147 -0.95 -2.68 4.01
C ALA A 147 -0.01 -1.58 4.58
N ALA A 148 -0.43 -0.86 5.61
CA ALA A 148 0.38 0.19 6.22
C ALA A 148 1.57 -0.39 6.98
N THR A 149 1.34 -1.49 7.72
CA THR A 149 2.39 -2.20 8.45
C THR A 149 3.32 -2.94 7.49
N ILE A 150 2.80 -3.54 6.41
CA ILE A 150 3.60 -4.15 5.34
C ILE A 150 4.57 -3.12 4.76
N ALA A 151 4.08 -1.96 4.29
CA ALA A 151 4.90 -0.89 3.72
C ALA A 151 5.99 -0.40 4.69
N LYS A 152 5.65 -0.28 5.98
CA LYS A 152 6.59 0.12 7.03
C LYS A 152 7.72 -0.89 7.22
N TYR A 153 7.43 -2.20 7.23
CA TYR A 153 8.46 -3.22 7.45
C TYR A 153 9.24 -3.54 6.19
N ASP A 154 8.67 -3.39 5.00
CA ASP A 154 9.40 -3.37 3.73
C ASP A 154 10.46 -2.26 3.71
N GLU A 155 10.07 -1.02 4.03
CA GLU A 155 11.00 0.11 4.12
C GLU A 155 12.11 -0.15 5.14
N LYS A 156 11.75 -0.67 6.32
CA LYS A 156 12.73 -1.02 7.34
C LYS A 156 13.71 -2.10 6.89
N PHE A 157 13.25 -3.12 6.16
CA PHE A 157 14.09 -4.18 5.64
C PHE A 157 15.21 -3.61 4.76
N HIS A 158 14.83 -2.85 3.75
CA HIS A 158 15.78 -2.23 2.82
C HIS A 158 16.70 -1.19 3.50
N THR A 159 16.14 -0.33 4.35
CA THR A 159 16.94 0.69 5.04
C THR A 159 17.91 0.11 6.06
N SER A 160 17.57 -1.00 6.73
CA SER A 160 18.49 -1.69 7.65
C SER A 160 19.67 -2.30 6.90
N ILE A 161 19.46 -2.89 5.72
CA ILE A 161 20.54 -3.40 4.86
C ILE A 161 21.50 -2.27 4.47
N VAL A 162 20.93 -1.15 3.99
CA VAL A 162 21.74 0.02 3.61
C VAL A 162 22.50 0.59 4.80
N LYS A 163 21.89 0.67 5.98
CA LYS A 163 22.54 1.14 7.21
C LYS A 163 23.71 0.21 7.62
N ALA A 164 23.48 -1.11 7.58
CA ALA A 164 24.47 -2.10 7.94
C ALA A 164 25.61 -2.22 6.92
N SER A 165 25.47 -1.70 5.70
CA SER A 165 26.56 -1.57 4.73
C SER A 165 27.71 -0.70 5.23
N ARG A 166 27.46 0.14 6.26
CA ARG A 166 28.40 1.12 6.84
C ARG A 166 28.92 2.16 5.82
N ASN A 167 28.31 2.26 4.63
CA ASN A 167 28.63 3.24 3.61
C ASN A 167 27.80 4.51 3.81
N GLN A 168 28.43 5.57 4.34
CA GLN A 168 27.73 6.81 4.69
C GLN A 168 27.09 7.52 3.48
N LEU A 169 27.67 7.38 2.29
CA LEU A 169 27.10 7.98 1.09
C LEU A 169 25.84 7.22 0.64
N LEU A 170 25.88 5.88 0.62
CA LEU A 170 24.70 5.06 0.35
C LEU A 170 23.55 5.37 1.32
N ILE A 171 23.84 5.51 2.61
CA ILE A 171 22.84 5.83 3.63
C ILE A 171 22.16 7.16 3.32
N LYS A 172 22.93 8.20 2.95
CA LYS A 172 22.39 9.54 2.61
C LYS A 172 21.51 9.50 1.36
N ILE A 173 21.98 8.83 0.28
CA ILE A 173 21.22 8.73 -0.98
C ILE A 173 19.93 7.90 -0.75
N ASN A 174 20.04 6.78 -0.05
CA ASN A 174 18.88 5.93 0.24
C ASN A 174 17.79 6.69 1.01
N HIS A 175 18.14 7.52 1.97
CA HIS A 175 17.17 8.34 2.70
C HIS A 175 16.35 9.24 1.75
N GLN A 176 17.01 9.90 0.81
CA GLN A 176 16.33 10.77 -0.19
C GLN A 176 15.42 9.95 -1.12
N THR A 177 15.85 8.76 -1.51
CA THR A 177 15.07 7.86 -2.37
C THR A 177 13.86 7.30 -1.63
N CYS A 178 14.01 6.89 -0.36
CA CYS A 178 12.93 6.35 0.46
C CYS A 178 11.77 7.34 0.64
N GLU A 179 12.05 8.61 0.87
CA GLU A 179 11.01 9.64 1.00
C GLU A 179 10.17 9.77 -0.29
N ARG A 180 10.80 9.67 -1.47
CA ARG A 180 10.10 9.74 -2.77
C ARG A 180 9.18 8.54 -3.01
N ILE A 181 9.62 7.33 -2.64
CA ILE A 181 8.86 6.09 -2.90
C ILE A 181 7.91 5.69 -1.77
N LYS A 182 7.81 6.48 -0.70
CA LYS A 182 6.96 6.16 0.46
C LYS A 182 5.48 5.94 0.08
N ASN A 183 4.92 6.88 -0.68
CA ASN A 183 3.55 6.76 -1.17
C ASN A 183 3.38 5.59 -2.14
N PHE A 184 4.40 5.30 -2.95
CA PHE A 184 4.42 4.15 -3.84
C PHE A 184 4.31 2.84 -3.05
N ARG A 185 5.16 2.63 -2.04
CA ARG A 185 5.10 1.42 -1.19
C ARG A 185 3.71 1.22 -0.58
N GLN A 186 3.12 2.28 -0.01
CA GLN A 186 1.80 2.19 0.58
C GLN A 186 0.72 1.75 -0.42
N ARG A 187 0.76 2.28 -1.65
CA ARG A 187 -0.20 1.93 -2.71
C ARG A 187 0.05 0.55 -3.29
N THR A 188 1.31 0.17 -3.49
CA THR A 188 1.70 -1.16 -3.99
C THR A 188 1.16 -2.27 -3.08
N PHE A 189 1.27 -2.10 -1.76
CA PHE A 189 0.85 -3.10 -0.79
C PHE A 189 -0.64 -3.05 -0.44
N GLN A 190 -1.43 -2.16 -1.01
CA GLN A 190 -2.89 -2.30 -1.04
C GLN A 190 -3.33 -3.53 -1.85
N HIS A 191 -2.50 -3.99 -2.79
CA HIS A 191 -2.68 -5.26 -3.48
C HIS A 191 -1.89 -6.36 -2.77
N ASN A 192 -2.60 -7.24 -2.06
CA ASN A 192 -2.00 -8.30 -1.23
C ASN A 192 -1.03 -9.21 -2.01
N GLN A 193 -1.26 -9.44 -3.30
CA GLN A 193 -0.39 -10.27 -4.13
C GLN A 193 1.05 -9.74 -4.19
N ASN A 194 1.25 -8.43 -4.28
CA ASN A 194 2.58 -7.83 -4.32
C ASN A 194 3.34 -8.05 -3.00
N ALA A 195 2.63 -8.03 -1.87
CA ALA A 195 3.21 -8.33 -0.56
C ALA A 195 3.62 -9.81 -0.45
N LEU A 196 2.78 -10.73 -0.92
CA LEU A 196 3.09 -12.16 -0.97
C LEU A 196 4.31 -12.43 -1.85
N ASN A 197 4.42 -11.76 -3.00
CA ASN A 197 5.55 -11.89 -3.93
C ASN A 197 6.89 -11.43 -3.30
N ALA A 198 6.88 -10.56 -2.30
CA ALA A 198 8.10 -10.07 -1.65
C ALA A 198 8.64 -10.99 -0.54
N ILE A 199 7.82 -11.89 0.04
CA ILE A 199 8.23 -12.74 1.17
C ILE A 199 9.46 -13.59 0.82
N MET A 200 9.39 -14.37 -0.26
CA MET A 200 10.48 -15.29 -0.65
C MET A 200 11.75 -14.56 -1.10
N PRO A 201 11.69 -13.47 -1.90
CA PRO A 201 12.87 -12.66 -2.20
C PRO A 201 13.56 -12.12 -0.94
N HIS A 202 12.83 -11.54 0.01
CA HIS A 202 13.39 -11.06 1.28
C HIS A 202 14.04 -12.20 2.08
N ALA A 203 13.40 -13.37 2.14
CA ALA A 203 13.97 -14.55 2.83
C ALA A 203 15.29 -15.01 2.21
N LYS A 204 15.41 -15.00 0.86
CA LYS A 204 16.66 -15.35 0.16
C LYS A 204 17.79 -14.36 0.45
N ILE A 205 17.47 -13.06 0.43
CA ILE A 205 18.44 -12.01 0.79
C ILE A 205 18.92 -12.21 2.23
N LEU A 206 17.99 -12.40 3.18
CA LEU A 206 18.32 -12.62 4.59
C LEU A 206 19.21 -13.86 4.77
N ALA A 207 18.88 -14.98 4.11
CA ALA A 207 19.67 -16.21 4.19
C ALA A 207 21.11 -16.01 3.67
N ALA A 208 21.28 -15.31 2.54
CA ALA A 208 22.59 -15.00 1.99
C ALA A 208 23.42 -14.11 2.95
N LEU A 209 22.77 -13.09 3.54
CA LEU A 209 23.41 -12.22 4.54
C LEU A 209 23.84 -12.99 5.79
N GLN A 210 23.00 -13.91 6.29
CA GLN A 210 23.31 -14.77 7.45
C GLN A 210 24.45 -15.75 7.15
N ALA A 211 24.58 -16.18 5.90
CA ALA A 211 25.70 -17.03 5.44
C ALA A 211 26.99 -16.23 5.20
N GLY A 212 26.95 -14.88 5.21
CA GLY A 212 28.07 -14.03 4.83
C GLY A 212 28.42 -14.12 3.33
N ASP A 213 27.48 -14.62 2.50
CA ASP A 213 27.67 -14.75 1.05
C ASP A 213 27.34 -13.43 0.34
N ALA A 214 28.38 -12.63 0.13
CA ALA A 214 28.27 -11.30 -0.45
C ALA A 214 27.76 -11.32 -1.90
N ASP A 215 28.19 -12.30 -2.71
CA ASP A 215 27.79 -12.43 -4.11
C ASP A 215 26.31 -12.86 -4.21
N ALA A 216 25.88 -13.80 -3.37
CA ALA A 216 24.47 -14.20 -3.32
C ALA A 216 23.56 -13.08 -2.79
N ALA A 217 23.99 -12.34 -1.77
CA ALA A 217 23.23 -11.21 -1.21
C ALA A 217 23.02 -10.10 -2.26
N GLU A 218 24.06 -9.73 -3.00
CA GLU A 218 23.98 -8.79 -4.12
C GLU A 218 23.03 -9.28 -5.22
N HIS A 219 23.19 -10.54 -5.64
CA HIS A 219 22.36 -11.15 -6.69
C HIS A 219 20.89 -11.21 -6.31
N TYR A 220 20.56 -11.66 -5.09
CA TYR A 220 19.16 -11.77 -4.66
C TYR A 220 18.51 -10.40 -4.47
N MET A 221 19.25 -9.40 -4.00
CA MET A 221 18.73 -8.03 -3.93
C MET A 221 18.44 -7.46 -5.32
N HIS A 222 19.34 -7.66 -6.28
CA HIS A 222 19.14 -7.25 -7.66
C HIS A 222 17.89 -7.91 -8.25
N SER A 223 17.78 -9.23 -8.15
CA SER A 223 16.63 -9.99 -8.66
C SER A 223 15.31 -9.56 -8.00
N HIS A 224 15.32 -9.25 -6.70
CA HIS A 224 14.16 -8.72 -6.00
C HIS A 224 13.69 -7.37 -6.58
N LEU A 225 14.61 -6.45 -6.81
CA LEU A 225 14.27 -5.12 -7.35
C LEU A 225 13.87 -5.16 -8.83
N GLU A 226 14.34 -6.14 -9.61
CA GLU A 226 13.81 -6.41 -10.95
C GLU A 226 12.36 -6.86 -10.92
N LEU A 227 11.96 -7.71 -9.94
CA LEU A 227 10.57 -8.11 -9.75
C LEU A 227 9.72 -6.88 -9.39
N VAL A 228 10.20 -6.01 -8.49
CA VAL A 228 9.49 -4.75 -8.14
C VAL A 228 9.27 -3.87 -9.38
N ALA A 229 10.28 -3.76 -10.27
CA ALA A 229 10.13 -3.02 -11.53
C ALA A 229 9.07 -3.65 -12.45
N GLN A 230 9.06 -5.00 -12.56
CA GLN A 230 8.08 -5.72 -13.38
C GLN A 230 6.66 -5.57 -12.82
N ASP A 231 6.48 -5.68 -11.52
CA ASP A 231 5.19 -5.46 -10.83
C ASP A 231 4.67 -4.04 -11.10
N LEU A 232 5.55 -3.01 -10.99
CA LEU A 232 5.19 -1.63 -11.31
C LEU A 232 4.71 -1.47 -12.75
N ILE A 233 5.44 -2.03 -13.73
CA ILE A 233 5.07 -1.98 -15.14
C ILE A 233 3.76 -2.73 -15.40
N SER A 234 3.53 -3.87 -14.74
CA SER A 234 2.29 -4.64 -14.92
C SER A 234 1.07 -3.90 -14.39
N MET A 235 1.18 -3.27 -13.20
CA MET A 235 0.13 -2.43 -12.61
C MET A 235 -0.29 -1.29 -13.52
N THR A 236 0.64 -0.72 -14.31
CA THR A 236 0.34 0.35 -15.26
C THR A 236 -0.22 -0.16 -16.59
N ARG A 237 0.05 -1.42 -17.00
CA ARG A 237 -0.35 -2.01 -18.29
C ARG A 237 -1.69 -2.73 -18.28
N GLU A 238 -2.04 -3.44 -17.23
CA GLU A 238 -3.30 -4.22 -17.17
C GLU A 238 -4.52 -3.32 -17.35
N ASP A 239 -4.48 -2.12 -16.85
CA ASP A 239 -5.53 -1.14 -16.98
C ASP A 239 -5.62 -0.47 -18.37
N ARG A 240 -4.54 -0.46 -19.16
CA ARG A 240 -4.61 -0.02 -20.56
C ARG A 240 -5.50 -0.95 -21.39
N LYS A 241 -5.59 -2.22 -21.03
CA LYS A 241 -6.46 -3.21 -21.69
C LYS A 241 -7.93 -3.05 -21.27
N SER A 242 -8.20 -2.85 -19.98
CA SER A 242 -9.56 -2.68 -19.47
C SER A 242 -10.23 -1.38 -19.96
N THR A 243 -9.48 -0.30 -20.05
CA THR A 243 -9.97 1.01 -20.54
C THR A 243 -10.27 0.97 -22.06
N ARG A 244 -9.50 0.21 -22.86
CA ARG A 244 -9.78 0.04 -24.29
C ARG A 244 -11.03 -0.81 -24.55
N LEU A 245 -11.30 -1.81 -23.73
CA LEU A 245 -12.51 -2.65 -23.82
C LEU A 245 -13.76 -1.86 -23.47
N ASN A 246 -13.73 -1.00 -22.48
CA ASN A 246 -14.87 -0.16 -22.09
C ASN A 246 -15.16 0.98 -23.09
N SER A 247 -14.14 1.54 -23.75
CA SER A 247 -14.33 2.57 -24.78
C SER A 247 -14.89 2.02 -26.07
N SER A 248 -14.70 0.72 -26.37
CA SER A 248 -15.25 0.07 -27.56
C SER A 248 -16.74 -0.31 -27.43
N HIS A 249 -17.29 -0.35 -26.20
CA HIS A 249 -18.70 -0.67 -25.94
C HIS A 249 -19.61 0.58 -25.88
N SER A 250 -19.07 1.78 -25.76
CA SER A 250 -19.84 3.02 -25.70
C SER A 250 -20.10 3.69 -27.07
N GLY A 251 -19.60 3.09 -28.17
CA GLY A 251 -19.67 3.63 -29.53
C GLY A 251 -20.84 3.16 -30.41
N GLY A 252 -21.76 2.36 -29.89
CA GLY A 252 -22.75 1.64 -30.70
C GLY A 252 -24.20 1.96 -30.39
N SER A 253 -24.64 3.22 -30.50
CA SER A 253 -26.08 3.51 -30.64
C SER A 253 -26.31 4.82 -31.39
N ARG A 254 -26.12 4.77 -32.72
CA ARG A 254 -26.79 5.71 -33.62
C ARG A 254 -27.98 4.97 -34.22
N MET A 255 -29.18 5.29 -33.77
CA MET A 255 -30.40 4.94 -34.46
C MET A 255 -30.45 5.70 -35.79
N PRO A 256 -30.83 5.08 -36.92
CA PRO A 256 -31.14 5.80 -38.14
C PRO A 256 -32.50 6.46 -37.99
N SER A 257 -32.57 7.79 -38.19
CA SER A 257 -33.80 8.53 -38.41
C SER A 257 -34.38 8.12 -39.76
N SER A 258 -35.57 7.51 -39.74
CA SER A 258 -36.39 7.30 -40.94
C SER A 258 -37.23 8.53 -41.23
N ALA A 259 -37.10 9.02 -42.46
CA ALA A 259 -37.99 9.99 -43.08
C ALA A 259 -39.41 9.41 -43.30
#